data_49797d352947a9b57230ab1e0c53abfb
#
_entry.id   49797d352947a9b57230ab1e0c53abfb
#
_cell.length_a   1.000
_cell.length_b   1.000
_cell.length_c   1.000
_cell.angle_alpha   90.00
_cell.angle_beta   90.00
_cell.angle_gamma   90.00
#
_symmetry.space_group_name_H-M   'P 1'
#
loop_
_entity.id
_entity.type
_entity.pdbx_description
1 polymer ?
#
loop_
_entity_poly.entity_id
_entity_poly.type
_entity_poly.pdbx_seq_one_letter_code
_entity_poly.pdbx_strand_id
1 'polypeptide(L)'
;MTDVKASPLESRIGEPETHKATVSHAEHVVPQYTELTEPRATEPAKPVADEDLMPAQTKNEKDSKSNAATGSPEFQIPKTCKAGCVVNPGPNFTVQVEEVPVPEPGPDEVLLKLNATGVCYSDLHYMLEDLAMPKMAEFGVRSAGHEGAGVVVKVGSGVKNWKVGDRGGVKPMWDCCMNCELCWDGFHETYCSKTVATGLMTAGTYQQYITSPARYTTRIPDGVDDFTAGPIMCSGSTIYRSIIESQLKAGDWAVFPGAGGGVGHMGVQIAKAMGFRVIGIDGGEDKKALCMKLGCESFVDFTKTEDVVAEVIKITGGLGAHGVFVTATSAAAYKTAPMLVRVGGRVMCIGLTPAGTATVGADPAWFIFKNLHVIGTMVGSMRDTDAALDFAARGLLKPIYELYPIARLPEAVDKLRNGNVAGRGVVDFNS
;
A
#
# COMPACT_ATOMS: atom_id res chain seq x y z
N MET A 1 -13.79 56.42 26.32
CA MET A 1 -15.01 57.15 25.89
C MET A 1 -14.85 57.39 24.40
N THR A 2 -15.45 56.56 23.57
CA THR A 2 -15.94 56.85 22.23
C THR A 2 -16.82 55.68 21.81
N ASP A 3 -18.11 56.01 21.71
CA ASP A 3 -19.21 55.13 21.33
C ASP A 3 -19.06 54.61 19.90
N VAL A 4 -19.26 53.31 19.69
CA VAL A 4 -19.54 52.73 18.38
C VAL A 4 -20.97 52.18 18.41
N LYS A 5 -21.86 52.87 17.68
CA LYS A 5 -23.27 52.56 17.49
C LYS A 5 -23.39 51.25 16.65
N ALA A 6 -24.20 50.34 17.15
CA ALA A 6 -24.70 49.18 16.42
C ALA A 6 -25.85 49.62 15.50
N SER A 7 -25.84 49.11 14.26
CA SER A 7 -26.91 49.23 13.27
C SER A 7 -27.79 47.97 13.28
N PRO A 8 -29.11 48.07 13.21
CA PRO A 8 -30.00 46.90 13.22
C PRO A 8 -30.14 46.29 11.83
N LEU A 9 -29.97 44.95 11.73
CA LEU A 9 -30.37 44.17 10.57
C LEU A 9 -31.88 43.91 10.62
N GLU A 10 -32.61 44.55 9.69
CA GLU A 10 -34.03 44.26 9.46
C GLU A 10 -34.21 42.92 8.74
N SER A 11 -35.08 42.11 9.34
CA SER A 11 -35.58 40.85 8.84
C SER A 11 -36.48 41.05 7.61
N ARG A 12 -36.17 40.38 6.51
CA ARG A 12 -37.14 40.08 5.44
C ARG A 12 -37.37 38.59 5.39
N ILE A 13 -38.43 38.14 6.02
CA ILE A 13 -38.99 36.80 5.83
C ILE A 13 -39.98 36.94 4.67
N GLY A 14 -39.65 36.35 3.52
CA GLY A 14 -40.58 36.19 2.40
C GLY A 14 -41.46 34.96 2.65
N GLU A 15 -42.76 35.11 2.36
CA GLU A 15 -43.74 34.02 2.47
C GLU A 15 -43.45 32.88 1.48
N PRO A 16 -43.77 31.63 1.82
CA PRO A 16 -43.53 30.49 0.94
C PRO A 16 -44.65 30.39 -0.12
N GLU A 17 -44.25 30.40 -1.39
CA GLU A 17 -45.13 29.99 -2.51
C GLU A 17 -45.48 28.51 -2.41
N THR A 18 -46.79 28.24 -2.36
CA THR A 18 -47.33 26.87 -2.35
C THR A 18 -47.32 26.29 -3.78
N HIS A 19 -46.31 25.53 -4.15
CA HIS A 19 -46.38 24.64 -5.30
C HIS A 19 -47.12 23.33 -4.92
N LYS A 20 -48.31 23.15 -5.48
CA LYS A 20 -49.05 21.86 -5.45
C LYS A 20 -48.30 20.85 -6.34
N ALA A 21 -47.53 19.96 -5.70
CA ALA A 21 -47.02 18.79 -6.38
C ALA A 21 -48.09 17.72 -6.43
N THR A 22 -48.53 17.34 -7.63
CA THR A 22 -49.36 16.16 -7.88
C THR A 22 -48.52 14.90 -7.66
N VAL A 23 -48.80 14.20 -6.57
CA VAL A 23 -48.20 12.90 -6.28
C VAL A 23 -48.97 11.81 -7.08
N SER A 24 -48.33 11.24 -8.09
CA SER A 24 -48.81 10.02 -8.72
C SER A 24 -48.48 8.84 -7.82
N HIS A 25 -49.46 8.09 -7.38
CA HIS A 25 -49.29 6.83 -6.66
C HIS A 25 -48.63 5.81 -7.58
N ALA A 26 -47.36 5.50 -7.33
CA ALA A 26 -46.77 4.26 -7.85
C ALA A 26 -47.14 3.13 -6.90
N GLU A 27 -47.76 2.12 -7.45
CA GLU A 27 -48.13 0.90 -6.72
C GLU A 27 -46.90 0.19 -6.18
N HIS A 28 -46.87 -0.05 -4.87
CA HIS A 28 -45.88 -0.88 -4.21
C HIS A 28 -46.09 -2.35 -4.62
N VAL A 29 -45.25 -2.87 -5.50
CA VAL A 29 -45.11 -4.30 -5.73
C VAL A 29 -44.26 -4.88 -4.61
N VAL A 30 -44.90 -5.59 -3.69
CA VAL A 30 -44.21 -6.40 -2.67
C VAL A 30 -43.72 -7.68 -3.34
N PRO A 31 -42.39 -8.02 -3.28
CA PRO A 31 -41.92 -9.28 -3.82
C PRO A 31 -42.50 -10.45 -3.00
N GLN A 32 -43.24 -11.37 -3.66
CA GLN A 32 -43.59 -12.64 -3.07
C GLN A 32 -42.37 -13.53 -2.95
N TYR A 33 -42.06 -13.96 -1.74
CA TYR A 33 -41.06 -14.99 -1.50
C TYR A 33 -41.58 -16.32 -2.03
N THR A 34 -40.94 -16.86 -3.07
CA THR A 34 -41.09 -18.23 -3.50
C THR A 34 -40.33 -19.15 -2.52
N GLU A 35 -41.01 -20.17 -2.04
CA GLU A 35 -40.49 -21.19 -1.16
C GLU A 35 -39.22 -21.85 -1.75
N LEU A 36 -38.18 -21.90 -0.93
CA LEU A 36 -36.93 -22.58 -1.25
C LEU A 36 -37.17 -24.09 -1.23
N THR A 37 -37.06 -24.74 -2.38
CA THR A 37 -37.00 -26.21 -2.47
C THR A 37 -35.67 -26.68 -1.88
N GLU A 38 -35.72 -27.68 -1.01
CA GLU A 38 -34.56 -28.29 -0.35
C GLU A 38 -33.50 -28.77 -1.37
N PRO A 39 -32.19 -28.59 -1.07
CA PRO A 39 -31.16 -29.12 -1.94
C PRO A 39 -31.06 -30.63 -1.85
N ARG A 40 -31.06 -31.27 -3.02
CA ARG A 40 -30.85 -32.72 -3.19
C ARG A 40 -29.51 -33.11 -2.60
N ALA A 41 -29.49 -34.08 -1.71
CA ALA A 41 -28.29 -34.69 -1.15
C ALA A 41 -27.41 -35.26 -2.28
N THR A 42 -26.18 -34.75 -2.40
CA THR A 42 -25.12 -35.34 -3.24
C THR A 42 -24.36 -36.38 -2.41
N GLU A 43 -24.15 -37.55 -2.97
CA GLU A 43 -23.35 -38.63 -2.35
C GLU A 43 -21.90 -38.16 -2.01
N PRO A 44 -21.34 -38.65 -0.91
CA PRO A 44 -19.96 -38.27 -0.53
C PRO A 44 -18.93 -38.85 -1.52
N ALA A 45 -18.05 -38.02 -2.00
CA ALA A 45 -16.91 -38.42 -2.83
C ALA A 45 -16.00 -39.39 -2.06
N LYS A 46 -15.57 -40.45 -2.74
CA LYS A 46 -14.60 -41.43 -2.18
C LYS A 46 -13.26 -40.76 -1.87
N PRO A 47 -12.57 -41.11 -0.78
CA PRO A 47 -11.25 -40.58 -0.49
C PRO A 47 -10.22 -41.03 -1.54
N VAL A 48 -9.47 -40.06 -2.06
CA VAL A 48 -8.30 -40.30 -2.92
C VAL A 48 -7.14 -40.72 -2.01
N ALA A 49 -6.47 -41.82 -2.34
CA ALA A 49 -5.34 -42.33 -1.58
C ALA A 49 -4.11 -41.40 -1.66
N ASP A 50 -3.44 -41.20 -0.53
CA ASP A 50 -2.34 -40.27 -0.25
C ASP A 50 -0.98 -40.74 -0.80
N GLU A 51 -0.86 -41.27 -2.04
CA GLU A 51 0.44 -41.79 -2.51
C GLU A 51 1.13 -41.00 -3.60
N ASP A 52 0.55 -39.89 -4.13
CA ASP A 52 1.13 -39.19 -5.30
C ASP A 52 1.63 -37.75 -5.04
N LEU A 53 1.82 -37.30 -3.80
CA LEU A 53 2.20 -35.92 -3.49
C LEU A 53 3.53 -35.76 -2.70
N MET A 54 4.51 -36.64 -2.94
CA MET A 54 5.87 -36.42 -2.40
C MET A 54 6.89 -36.29 -3.52
N PRO A 55 7.56 -35.16 -3.73
CA PRO A 55 8.72 -35.09 -4.58
C PRO A 55 9.89 -35.85 -3.94
N ALA A 56 10.56 -36.69 -4.72
CA ALA A 56 11.69 -37.52 -4.33
C ALA A 56 12.80 -36.72 -3.66
N GLN A 57 13.11 -37.06 -2.41
CA GLN A 57 14.32 -36.62 -1.72
C GLN A 57 15.55 -37.29 -2.35
N THR A 58 16.33 -36.54 -3.11
CA THR A 58 17.67 -36.96 -3.47
C THR A 58 18.61 -36.77 -2.27
N LYS A 59 19.00 -37.86 -1.67
CA LYS A 59 20.13 -37.92 -0.72
C LYS A 59 21.40 -37.58 -1.45
N ASN A 60 22.01 -36.44 -1.14
CA ASN A 60 23.44 -36.22 -1.35
C ASN A 60 24.05 -35.80 -0.01
N GLU A 61 24.41 -36.82 0.78
CA GLU A 61 25.40 -36.67 1.84
C GLU A 61 26.78 -36.59 1.17
N LYS A 62 27.38 -35.43 1.17
CA LYS A 62 28.84 -35.30 1.14
C LYS A 62 29.23 -34.23 2.16
N ASP A 63 29.98 -34.71 3.13
CA ASP A 63 30.69 -33.95 4.16
C ASP A 63 31.33 -32.67 3.58
N SER A 64 30.87 -31.53 4.08
CA SER A 64 31.66 -30.31 4.11
C SER A 64 31.71 -29.81 5.55
N LYS A 65 32.79 -30.19 6.27
CA LYS A 65 33.21 -29.48 7.47
C LYS A 65 33.50 -28.04 7.07
N SER A 66 32.49 -27.16 7.20
CA SER A 66 32.72 -25.72 7.14
C SER A 66 33.27 -25.28 8.49
N ASN A 67 34.54 -24.89 8.52
CA ASN A 67 35.11 -24.08 9.60
C ASN A 67 34.20 -22.84 9.76
N ALA A 68 33.42 -22.78 10.85
CA ALA A 68 32.73 -21.60 11.25
C ALA A 68 33.79 -20.54 11.63
N ALA A 69 34.05 -19.65 10.73
CA ALA A 69 34.80 -18.41 11.04
C ALA A 69 33.89 -17.58 11.95
N THR A 70 34.25 -17.49 13.24
CA THR A 70 33.56 -16.72 14.29
C THR A 70 33.91 -15.22 14.21
N GLY A 71 33.92 -14.62 13.04
CA GLY A 71 34.10 -13.17 12.84
C GLY A 71 32.84 -12.56 12.24
N SER A 72 32.31 -11.45 12.81
CA SER A 72 31.31 -10.64 12.14
C SER A 72 31.83 -10.22 10.78
N PRO A 73 31.03 -10.19 9.71
CA PRO A 73 31.50 -9.72 8.40
C PRO A 73 31.98 -8.27 8.54
N GLU A 74 33.17 -7.98 8.07
CA GLU A 74 33.73 -6.63 8.06
C GLU A 74 33.36 -5.95 6.76
N PHE A 75 32.59 -4.84 6.85
CA PHE A 75 32.21 -4.03 5.71
C PHE A 75 33.10 -2.79 5.63
N GLN A 76 33.70 -2.55 4.48
CA GLN A 76 34.37 -1.27 4.20
C GLN A 76 33.28 -0.23 3.88
N ILE A 77 33.08 0.70 4.81
CA ILE A 77 32.11 1.79 4.66
C ILE A 77 32.83 2.97 3.98
N PRO A 78 32.41 3.41 2.78
CA PRO A 78 33.00 4.55 2.08
C PRO A 78 32.65 5.86 2.79
N LYS A 79 33.39 6.95 2.47
CA LYS A 79 33.06 8.28 3.00
C LYS A 79 31.83 8.89 2.34
N THR A 80 31.61 8.59 1.05
CA THR A 80 30.48 9.06 0.25
C THR A 80 29.77 7.88 -0.41
N CYS A 81 28.53 8.11 -0.80
CA CYS A 81 27.71 7.15 -1.54
C CYS A 81 26.81 7.87 -2.55
N LYS A 82 26.34 7.15 -3.55
CA LYS A 82 25.40 7.68 -4.51
C LYS A 82 24.01 7.82 -3.90
N ALA A 83 23.33 8.96 -4.21
CA ALA A 83 21.96 9.24 -3.83
C ALA A 83 21.21 9.92 -4.96
N GLY A 84 19.92 9.58 -5.10
CA GLY A 84 18.99 10.33 -5.94
C GLY A 84 18.48 11.55 -5.19
N CYS A 85 18.94 12.71 -5.63
CA CYS A 85 18.63 14.00 -5.01
C CYS A 85 17.56 14.73 -5.82
N VAL A 86 16.52 15.21 -5.13
CA VAL A 86 15.46 16.02 -5.73
C VAL A 86 15.99 17.43 -5.99
N VAL A 87 15.77 17.90 -7.20
CA VAL A 87 16.12 19.27 -7.65
C VAL A 87 14.83 19.98 -8.05
N ASN A 88 14.65 21.21 -7.58
CA ASN A 88 13.45 22.04 -7.81
C ASN A 88 12.14 21.32 -7.41
N PRO A 89 11.93 20.97 -6.12
CA PRO A 89 10.68 20.35 -5.67
C PRO A 89 9.46 21.14 -6.15
N GLY A 90 8.38 20.44 -6.44
CA GLY A 90 7.17 21.01 -7.03
C GLY A 90 6.86 20.41 -8.41
N PRO A 91 5.96 21.02 -9.19
CA PRO A 91 5.47 20.45 -10.47
C PRO A 91 6.56 20.13 -11.50
N ASN A 92 7.69 20.82 -11.44
CA ASN A 92 8.82 20.67 -12.36
C ASN A 92 10.05 20.05 -11.73
N PHE A 93 9.89 19.28 -10.66
CA PHE A 93 11.02 18.62 -10.03
C PHE A 93 11.75 17.65 -10.98
N THR A 94 13.03 17.48 -10.74
CA THR A 94 13.85 16.43 -11.36
C THR A 94 14.61 15.68 -10.28
N VAL A 95 15.06 14.47 -10.60
CA VAL A 95 15.96 13.71 -9.74
C VAL A 95 17.32 13.63 -10.39
N GLN A 96 18.38 13.92 -9.63
CA GLN A 96 19.77 13.80 -10.08
C GLN A 96 20.51 12.85 -9.16
N VAL A 97 21.40 12.03 -9.72
CA VAL A 97 22.26 11.15 -8.92
C VAL A 97 23.51 11.90 -8.54
N GLU A 98 23.72 12.07 -7.25
CA GLU A 98 24.84 12.83 -6.66
C GLU A 98 25.63 11.95 -5.67
N GLU A 99 26.86 12.34 -5.38
CA GLU A 99 27.64 11.82 -4.26
C GLU A 99 27.29 12.59 -2.98
N VAL A 100 26.86 11.85 -1.96
CA VAL A 100 26.51 12.40 -0.64
C VAL A 100 27.36 11.74 0.44
N PRO A 101 27.60 12.40 1.58
CA PRO A 101 28.27 11.75 2.71
C PRO A 101 27.48 10.54 3.21
N VAL A 102 28.18 9.44 3.55
CA VAL A 102 27.54 8.32 4.25
C VAL A 102 27.23 8.78 5.69
N PRO A 103 25.97 8.63 6.16
CA PRO A 103 25.60 9.07 7.49
C PRO A 103 26.21 8.16 8.58
N GLU A 104 26.47 8.75 9.75
CA GLU A 104 26.88 8.00 10.95
C GLU A 104 25.65 7.65 11.79
N PRO A 105 25.50 6.38 12.24
CA PRO A 105 24.38 6.02 13.09
C PRO A 105 24.52 6.62 14.49
N GLY A 106 23.43 7.16 15.01
CA GLY A 106 23.30 7.56 16.40
C GLY A 106 23.40 6.37 17.38
N PRO A 107 23.41 6.62 18.69
CA PRO A 107 23.57 5.55 19.68
C PRO A 107 22.54 4.42 19.57
N ASP A 108 21.28 4.73 19.21
CA ASP A 108 20.17 3.78 19.12
C ASP A 108 19.79 3.46 17.66
N GLU A 109 20.68 3.73 16.70
CA GLU A 109 20.45 3.52 15.29
C GLU A 109 21.35 2.42 14.71
N VAL A 110 20.95 1.91 13.57
CA VAL A 110 21.78 1.08 12.70
C VAL A 110 22.06 1.82 11.40
N LEU A 111 23.23 1.58 10.80
CA LEU A 111 23.53 1.98 9.43
C LEU A 111 23.29 0.78 8.53
N LEU A 112 22.39 0.95 7.56
CA LEU A 112 22.14 -0.03 6.52
C LEU A 112 22.85 0.36 5.23
N LYS A 113 23.53 -0.61 4.61
CA LYS A 113 23.84 -0.58 3.19
C LYS A 113 22.65 -1.16 2.46
N LEU A 114 21.94 -0.33 1.71
CA LEU A 114 20.81 -0.79 0.92
C LEU A 114 21.28 -1.56 -0.31
N ASN A 115 20.62 -2.67 -0.59
CA ASN A 115 20.75 -3.42 -1.82
C ASN A 115 19.64 -3.05 -2.82
N ALA A 116 18.44 -2.70 -2.29
CA ALA A 116 17.28 -2.36 -3.09
C ALA A 116 16.46 -1.24 -2.45
N THR A 117 15.78 -0.46 -3.29
CA THR A 117 14.66 0.39 -2.88
C THR A 117 13.56 0.39 -3.93
N GLY A 118 12.31 0.28 -3.48
CA GLY A 118 11.16 0.48 -4.36
C GLY A 118 10.94 1.96 -4.67
N VAL A 119 10.30 2.23 -5.82
CA VAL A 119 9.91 3.58 -6.25
C VAL A 119 8.39 3.71 -6.09
N CYS A 120 7.96 4.52 -5.12
CA CYS A 120 6.56 4.65 -4.72
C CYS A 120 5.93 5.95 -5.24
N TYR A 121 4.62 5.92 -5.48
CA TYR A 121 3.90 7.12 -5.89
C TYR A 121 3.84 8.17 -4.75
N SER A 122 3.93 7.75 -3.49
CA SER A 122 4.04 8.68 -2.36
C SER A 122 5.33 9.51 -2.40
N ASP A 123 6.43 8.95 -2.92
CA ASP A 123 7.66 9.71 -3.13
C ASP A 123 7.45 10.81 -4.19
N LEU A 124 6.67 10.50 -5.24
CA LEU A 124 6.29 11.50 -6.24
C LEU A 124 5.50 12.66 -5.60
N HIS A 125 4.56 12.35 -4.72
CA HIS A 125 3.79 13.36 -3.99
C HIS A 125 4.69 14.27 -3.14
N TYR A 126 5.70 13.69 -2.47
CA TYR A 126 6.68 14.48 -1.71
C TYR A 126 7.50 15.39 -2.63
N MET A 127 7.96 14.87 -3.77
CA MET A 127 8.72 15.63 -4.75
C MET A 127 7.89 16.67 -5.49
N LEU A 128 6.60 16.37 -5.77
CA LEU A 128 5.63 17.28 -6.39
C LEU A 128 5.10 18.35 -5.43
N GLU A 129 5.22 18.13 -4.12
CA GLU A 129 4.64 18.99 -3.07
C GLU A 129 3.12 19.19 -3.24
N ASP A 130 2.40 18.17 -3.71
CA ASP A 130 0.97 18.25 -4.07
C ASP A 130 0.02 17.68 -3.01
N LEU A 131 0.54 17.28 -1.85
CA LEU A 131 -0.24 16.93 -0.67
C LEU A 131 -0.30 18.11 0.32
N ALA A 132 -1.34 18.13 1.17
CA ALA A 132 -1.45 19.07 2.29
C ALA A 132 -0.55 18.62 3.47
N MET A 133 0.76 18.56 3.24
CA MET A 133 1.80 18.11 4.17
C MET A 133 2.95 19.11 4.17
N PRO A 134 3.81 19.12 5.22
CA PRO A 134 5.06 19.85 5.20
C PRO A 134 5.93 19.42 4.01
N LYS A 135 6.82 20.31 3.55
CA LYS A 135 7.66 20.10 2.39
C LYS A 135 9.02 19.51 2.77
N MET A 136 9.61 18.70 1.89
CA MET A 136 10.95 18.13 2.09
C MET A 136 11.99 19.20 2.43
N ALA A 137 11.92 20.36 1.78
CA ALA A 137 12.84 21.48 1.99
C ALA A 137 12.79 22.06 3.41
N GLU A 138 11.63 21.99 4.10
CA GLU A 138 11.48 22.45 5.49
C GLU A 138 12.35 21.63 6.46
N PHE A 139 12.66 20.39 6.11
CA PHE A 139 13.51 19.47 6.87
C PHE A 139 14.93 19.34 6.30
N GLY A 140 15.26 20.07 5.24
CA GLY A 140 16.55 19.97 4.55
C GLY A 140 16.75 18.64 3.82
N VAL A 141 15.66 17.90 3.54
CA VAL A 141 15.68 16.59 2.89
C VAL A 141 15.76 16.76 1.38
N ARG A 142 16.69 16.03 0.73
CA ARG A 142 16.85 16.01 -0.72
C ARG A 142 16.68 14.61 -1.32
N SER A 143 16.79 13.54 -0.54
CA SER A 143 16.65 12.16 -1.00
C SER A 143 15.30 11.62 -0.54
N ALA A 144 14.42 11.35 -1.50
CA ALA A 144 13.13 10.67 -1.27
C ALA A 144 13.31 9.14 -1.09
N GLY A 145 12.22 8.40 -1.17
CA GLY A 145 12.22 6.94 -1.03
C GLY A 145 11.94 6.48 0.39
N HIS A 146 11.20 5.36 0.50
CA HIS A 146 10.82 4.79 1.81
C HIS A 146 10.58 3.26 1.75
N GLU A 147 11.14 2.59 0.75
CA GLU A 147 11.00 1.15 0.53
C GLU A 147 12.38 0.48 0.48
N GLY A 148 13.21 0.72 1.50
CA GLY A 148 14.58 0.23 1.52
C GLY A 148 14.72 -1.18 2.06
N ALA A 149 15.62 -1.97 1.47
CA ALA A 149 16.03 -3.27 1.98
C ALA A 149 17.54 -3.47 1.80
N GLY A 150 18.19 -4.03 2.81
CA GLY A 150 19.64 -4.24 2.75
C GLY A 150 20.21 -4.89 4.01
N VAL A 151 21.45 -4.57 4.29
CA VAL A 151 22.26 -5.21 5.33
C VAL A 151 22.77 -4.16 6.33
N VAL A 152 22.71 -4.47 7.61
CA VAL A 152 23.31 -3.67 8.69
C VAL A 152 24.83 -3.76 8.60
N VAL A 153 25.48 -2.62 8.39
CA VAL A 153 26.97 -2.53 8.26
C VAL A 153 27.63 -1.86 9.46
N LYS A 154 26.85 -1.14 10.29
CA LYS A 154 27.30 -0.53 11.54
C LYS A 154 26.12 -0.43 12.51
N VAL A 155 26.42 -0.56 13.81
CA VAL A 155 25.43 -0.45 14.89
C VAL A 155 25.86 0.64 15.86
N GLY A 156 24.88 1.40 16.37
CA GLY A 156 25.11 2.39 17.41
C GLY A 156 25.47 1.76 18.75
N SER A 157 26.09 2.52 19.63
CA SER A 157 26.64 2.02 20.90
C SER A 157 25.59 1.49 21.88
N GLY A 158 24.32 1.94 21.77
CA GLY A 158 23.18 1.48 22.59
C GLY A 158 22.43 0.29 22.01
N VAL A 159 22.69 -0.07 20.76
CA VAL A 159 21.97 -1.13 20.05
C VAL A 159 22.40 -2.51 20.53
N LYS A 160 21.44 -3.34 20.99
CA LYS A 160 21.71 -4.67 21.53
C LYS A 160 21.06 -5.80 20.70
N ASN A 161 20.04 -5.49 19.93
CA ASN A 161 19.22 -6.46 19.20
C ASN A 161 19.57 -6.57 17.72
N TRP A 162 20.58 -5.86 17.23
CA TRP A 162 21.09 -5.92 15.86
C TRP A 162 22.60 -6.16 15.88
N LYS A 163 23.08 -6.84 14.87
CA LYS A 163 24.52 -7.04 14.61
C LYS A 163 24.84 -6.76 13.13
N VAL A 164 26.09 -6.45 12.88
CA VAL A 164 26.61 -6.33 11.50
C VAL A 164 26.38 -7.64 10.74
N GLY A 165 25.83 -7.54 9.54
CA GLY A 165 25.41 -8.66 8.71
C GLY A 165 23.93 -9.04 8.81
N ASP A 166 23.17 -8.54 9.81
CA ASP A 166 21.72 -8.73 9.84
C ASP A 166 21.04 -8.01 8.68
N ARG A 167 19.98 -8.61 8.13
CA ARG A 167 19.20 -7.98 7.07
C ARG A 167 18.08 -7.15 7.64
N GLY A 168 17.93 -5.92 7.12
CA GLY A 168 16.97 -4.95 7.62
C GLY A 168 16.30 -4.14 6.52
N GLY A 169 15.06 -3.70 6.81
CA GLY A 169 14.26 -2.86 5.94
C GLY A 169 13.87 -1.54 6.58
N VAL A 170 13.76 -0.52 5.74
CA VAL A 170 13.34 0.84 6.09
C VAL A 170 11.95 1.09 5.50
N LYS A 171 11.04 1.57 6.36
CA LYS A 171 9.61 1.77 6.07
C LYS A 171 9.26 3.24 5.83
N PRO A 172 8.01 3.54 5.41
CA PRO A 172 7.50 4.92 5.27
C PRO A 172 7.59 5.75 6.55
N MET A 173 7.35 5.12 7.71
CA MET A 173 7.65 5.75 9.00
C MET A 173 9.04 5.33 9.43
N TRP A 174 9.95 6.34 9.51
CA TRP A 174 11.32 6.12 10.00
C TRP A 174 11.34 5.85 11.49
N ASP A 175 10.47 6.55 12.26
CA ASP A 175 10.30 6.35 13.70
C ASP A 175 8.91 6.79 14.17
N CYS A 176 8.51 6.32 15.36
CA CYS A 176 7.36 6.79 16.11
C CYS A 176 7.71 6.80 17.61
N CYS A 177 6.90 7.45 18.45
CA CYS A 177 7.30 7.69 19.83
C CYS A 177 7.34 6.43 20.71
N MET A 178 6.68 5.34 20.32
CA MET A 178 6.51 4.09 21.08
C MET A 178 5.94 4.26 22.51
N ASN A 179 5.36 5.44 22.80
CA ASN A 179 4.92 5.81 24.14
C ASN A 179 3.62 6.65 24.12
N CYS A 180 2.67 6.30 23.27
CA CYS A 180 1.32 6.88 23.26
C CYS A 180 0.28 5.77 22.99
N GLU A 181 -0.99 6.08 23.19
CA GLU A 181 -2.09 5.13 22.98
C GLU A 181 -2.05 4.43 21.61
N LEU A 182 -1.75 5.19 20.53
CA LEU A 182 -1.67 4.67 19.16
C LEU A 182 -0.46 3.74 18.94
N CYS A 183 0.64 3.95 19.68
CA CYS A 183 1.81 3.07 19.61
C CYS A 183 1.63 1.80 20.45
N TRP A 184 0.86 1.86 21.55
CA TRP A 184 0.72 0.73 22.47
C TRP A 184 -0.19 -0.38 21.96
N ASP A 185 -1.13 -0.08 21.06
CA ASP A 185 -2.01 -1.10 20.50
C ASP A 185 -1.30 -1.99 19.47
N GLY A 186 -0.16 -1.54 18.94
CA GLY A 186 0.67 -2.25 17.98
C GLY A 186 0.08 -2.36 16.57
N PHE A 187 -0.91 -1.51 16.26
CA PHE A 187 -1.57 -1.45 14.94
C PHE A 187 -1.69 -0.03 14.40
N HIS A 188 -1.68 0.98 15.26
CA HIS A 188 -1.94 2.37 14.89
C HIS A 188 -0.74 3.30 15.12
N GLU A 189 0.45 2.78 15.39
CA GLU A 189 1.66 3.58 15.57
C GLU A 189 1.99 4.47 14.35
N THR A 190 1.50 4.11 13.17
CA THR A 190 1.64 4.92 11.95
C THR A 190 0.90 6.27 12.04
N TYR A 191 -0.11 6.37 12.90
CA TYR A 191 -0.87 7.60 13.19
C TYR A 191 -0.34 8.38 14.40
N CYS A 192 0.78 7.96 15.00
CA CYS A 192 1.40 8.66 16.11
C CYS A 192 1.75 10.11 15.71
N SER A 193 1.37 11.09 16.52
CA SER A 193 1.64 12.52 16.25
C SER A 193 3.13 12.89 16.24
N LYS A 194 4.00 11.97 16.67
CA LYS A 194 5.46 12.12 16.69
C LYS A 194 6.15 11.21 15.66
N THR A 195 5.42 10.72 14.66
CA THR A 195 6.05 9.97 13.56
C THR A 195 7.00 10.86 12.78
N VAL A 196 8.07 10.25 12.30
CA VAL A 196 9.01 10.84 11.36
C VAL A 196 8.87 10.11 10.03
N ALA A 197 8.50 10.82 8.97
CA ALA A 197 8.30 10.23 7.65
C ALA A 197 9.61 10.11 6.89
N THR A 198 9.93 8.89 6.44
CA THR A 198 11.11 8.60 5.62
C THR A 198 10.96 9.24 4.25
N GLY A 199 12.01 9.92 3.78
CA GLY A 199 12.02 10.58 2.47
C GLY A 199 11.26 11.91 2.42
N LEU A 200 10.67 12.34 3.55
CA LEU A 200 10.01 13.64 3.69
C LEU A 200 10.63 14.45 4.84
N MET A 201 10.65 13.90 6.06
CA MET A 201 11.11 14.57 7.27
C MET A 201 12.56 14.17 7.64
N THR A 202 13.04 13.08 7.09
CA THR A 202 14.43 12.62 7.15
C THR A 202 14.82 12.05 5.79
N ALA A 203 16.14 11.91 5.54
CA ALA A 203 16.62 11.35 4.28
C ALA A 203 15.99 9.99 3.98
N GLY A 204 15.59 9.78 2.74
CA GLY A 204 14.93 8.57 2.30
C GLY A 204 15.86 7.51 1.73
N THR A 205 15.27 6.48 1.16
CA THR A 205 15.96 5.27 0.69
C THR A 205 16.52 5.38 -0.73
N TYR A 206 16.40 6.53 -1.42
CA TYR A 206 17.03 6.73 -2.73
C TYR A 206 18.54 6.97 -2.60
N GLN A 207 19.20 6.30 -1.67
CA GLN A 207 20.63 6.36 -1.44
C GLN A 207 21.17 5.00 -1.00
N GLN A 208 22.46 4.75 -1.25
CA GLN A 208 23.08 3.45 -0.96
C GLN A 208 23.25 3.16 0.53
N TYR A 209 23.31 4.17 1.39
CA TYR A 209 23.44 4.01 2.84
C TYR A 209 22.44 4.91 3.56
N ILE A 210 21.82 4.38 4.62
CA ILE A 210 20.84 5.11 5.42
C ILE A 210 20.93 4.68 6.89
N THR A 211 20.76 5.62 7.82
CA THR A 211 20.52 5.27 9.23
C THR A 211 19.05 4.98 9.47
N SER A 212 18.78 4.08 10.42
CA SER A 212 17.43 3.74 10.85
C SER A 212 17.40 3.42 12.34
N PRO A 213 16.38 3.87 13.10
CA PRO A 213 16.23 3.50 14.50
C PRO A 213 16.18 1.99 14.67
N ALA A 214 17.08 1.45 15.49
CA ALA A 214 17.18 0.00 15.71
C ALA A 214 15.85 -0.62 16.20
N ARG A 215 15.06 0.16 16.95
CA ARG A 215 13.75 -0.25 17.48
C ARG A 215 12.65 -0.33 16.42
N TYR A 216 12.80 0.36 15.27
CA TYR A 216 11.78 0.46 14.24
C TYR A 216 12.24 -0.03 12.86
N THR A 217 13.49 -0.49 12.75
CA THR A 217 14.01 -1.21 11.58
C THR A 217 13.36 -2.59 11.51
N THR A 218 12.85 -2.98 10.34
CA THR A 218 12.17 -4.26 10.14
C THR A 218 13.16 -5.36 9.80
N ARG A 219 13.09 -6.52 10.45
CA ARG A 219 13.89 -7.68 10.07
C ARG A 219 13.37 -8.30 8.79
N ILE A 220 14.28 -8.62 7.87
CA ILE A 220 13.94 -9.34 6.64
C ILE A 220 14.20 -10.82 6.88
N PRO A 221 13.19 -11.70 6.78
CA PRO A 221 13.35 -13.12 7.02
C PRO A 221 14.24 -13.77 5.95
N ASP A 222 14.86 -14.89 6.32
CA ASP A 222 15.59 -15.73 5.37
C ASP A 222 14.65 -16.21 4.26
N GLY A 223 15.18 -16.31 3.03
CA GLY A 223 14.42 -16.73 1.86
C GLY A 223 13.66 -15.61 1.15
N VAL A 224 13.54 -14.40 1.73
CA VAL A 224 13.02 -13.20 1.04
C VAL A 224 14.20 -12.36 0.57
N ASP A 225 14.34 -12.15 -0.73
CA ASP A 225 15.39 -11.29 -1.29
C ASP A 225 15.07 -9.79 -1.08
N ASP A 226 16.07 -8.92 -1.22
CA ASP A 226 15.92 -7.49 -0.93
C ASP A 226 15.06 -6.76 -1.97
N PHE A 227 15.01 -7.24 -3.23
CA PHE A 227 14.16 -6.67 -4.27
C PHE A 227 12.68 -6.98 -4.03
N THR A 228 12.40 -8.09 -3.35
CA THR A 228 11.07 -8.46 -2.84
C THR A 228 10.75 -7.70 -1.55
N ALA A 229 11.69 -7.65 -0.60
CA ALA A 229 11.49 -7.03 0.71
C ALA A 229 11.26 -5.52 0.62
N GLY A 230 12.04 -4.80 -0.21
CA GLY A 230 11.91 -3.35 -0.36
C GLY A 230 10.47 -2.89 -0.62
N PRO A 231 9.82 -3.30 -1.71
CA PRO A 231 8.43 -2.97 -1.98
C PRO A 231 7.43 -3.39 -0.87
N ILE A 232 7.72 -4.45 -0.13
CA ILE A 232 6.86 -4.92 0.97
C ILE A 232 6.91 -3.96 2.16
N MET A 233 8.00 -3.23 2.38
CA MET A 233 8.13 -2.24 3.45
C MET A 233 7.03 -1.17 3.40
N CYS A 234 6.50 -0.86 2.22
CA CYS A 234 5.39 0.08 2.04
C CYS A 234 4.16 -0.59 1.42
N SER A 235 4.24 -0.92 0.14
CA SER A 235 3.07 -1.34 -0.64
C SER A 235 2.47 -2.65 -0.14
N GLY A 236 3.32 -3.64 0.21
CA GLY A 236 2.88 -4.92 0.75
C GLY A 236 2.22 -4.76 2.12
N SER A 237 2.87 -4.04 3.03
CA SER A 237 2.33 -3.79 4.38
C SER A 237 1.07 -2.93 4.35
N THR A 238 1.00 -1.92 3.48
CA THR A 238 -0.16 -1.05 3.30
C THR A 238 -1.41 -1.84 2.90
N ILE A 239 -1.27 -2.69 1.89
CA ILE A 239 -2.43 -3.43 1.41
C ILE A 239 -2.82 -4.56 2.34
N TYR A 240 -1.84 -5.19 3.02
CA TYR A 240 -2.12 -6.14 4.08
C TYR A 240 -2.95 -5.50 5.20
N ARG A 241 -2.52 -4.34 5.72
CA ARG A 241 -3.27 -3.56 6.71
C ARG A 241 -4.70 -3.27 6.26
N SER A 242 -4.87 -2.77 5.05
CA SER A 242 -6.20 -2.47 4.50
C SER A 242 -7.10 -3.70 4.41
N ILE A 243 -6.54 -4.85 4.03
CA ILE A 243 -7.30 -6.11 3.97
C ILE A 243 -7.74 -6.54 5.37
N ILE A 244 -6.87 -6.45 6.39
CA ILE A 244 -7.23 -6.77 7.77
C ILE A 244 -8.32 -5.83 8.29
N GLU A 245 -8.17 -4.51 8.09
CA GLU A 245 -9.16 -3.50 8.51
C GLU A 245 -10.51 -3.65 7.79
N SER A 246 -10.51 -4.20 6.59
CA SER A 246 -11.75 -4.43 5.85
C SER A 246 -12.65 -5.47 6.52
N GLN A 247 -12.11 -6.35 7.38
CA GLN A 247 -12.82 -7.44 8.04
C GLN A 247 -13.53 -8.40 7.07
N LEU A 248 -13.11 -8.43 5.79
CA LEU A 248 -13.62 -9.37 4.80
C LEU A 248 -13.22 -10.80 5.18
N LYS A 249 -14.02 -11.77 4.72
CA LYS A 249 -13.82 -13.19 4.98
C LYS A 249 -13.57 -13.96 3.67
N ALA A 250 -13.00 -15.14 3.78
CA ALA A 250 -12.84 -16.04 2.65
C ALA A 250 -14.21 -16.24 1.94
N GLY A 251 -14.21 -16.15 0.60
CA GLY A 251 -15.40 -16.18 -0.24
C GLY A 251 -15.98 -14.80 -0.55
N ASP A 252 -15.59 -13.74 0.17
CA ASP A 252 -16.07 -12.38 -0.09
C ASP A 252 -15.46 -11.81 -1.39
N TRP A 253 -16.26 -10.97 -2.08
CA TRP A 253 -15.80 -10.23 -3.23
C TRP A 253 -14.96 -9.00 -2.82
N ALA A 254 -13.72 -8.95 -3.29
CA ALA A 254 -12.79 -7.84 -3.12
C ALA A 254 -12.47 -7.22 -4.49
N VAL A 255 -12.75 -5.93 -4.65
CA VAL A 255 -12.52 -5.17 -5.89
C VAL A 255 -11.33 -4.24 -5.70
N PHE A 256 -10.41 -4.21 -6.66
CA PHE A 256 -9.20 -3.40 -6.62
C PHE A 256 -9.15 -2.42 -7.79
N PRO A 257 -9.67 -1.18 -7.66
CA PRO A 257 -9.35 -0.10 -8.59
C PRO A 257 -7.85 0.24 -8.51
N GLY A 258 -7.14 0.12 -9.64
CA GLY A 258 -5.67 0.20 -9.70
C GLY A 258 -4.97 -1.15 -9.48
N ALA A 259 -5.63 -2.25 -9.83
CA ALA A 259 -5.17 -3.62 -9.57
C ALA A 259 -3.80 -3.96 -10.15
N GLY A 260 -3.44 -3.40 -11.31
CA GLY A 260 -2.15 -3.65 -11.96
C GLY A 260 -1.00 -2.74 -11.49
N GLY A 261 -1.29 -1.81 -10.57
CA GLY A 261 -0.30 -0.87 -10.01
C GLY A 261 0.50 -1.45 -8.83
N GLY A 262 1.40 -0.63 -8.28
CA GLY A 262 2.36 -1.04 -7.24
C GLY A 262 1.73 -1.62 -5.98
N VAL A 263 0.63 -1.05 -5.47
CA VAL A 263 -0.10 -1.58 -4.31
C VAL A 263 -1.11 -2.64 -4.75
N GLY A 264 -1.82 -2.39 -5.86
CA GLY A 264 -2.93 -3.25 -6.30
C GLY A 264 -2.48 -4.67 -6.63
N HIS A 265 -1.36 -4.86 -7.35
CA HIS A 265 -0.89 -6.19 -7.74
C HIS A 265 -0.47 -7.06 -6.53
N MET A 266 0.00 -6.45 -5.45
CA MET A 266 0.25 -7.15 -4.19
C MET A 266 -1.06 -7.46 -3.46
N GLY A 267 -2.02 -6.53 -3.50
CA GLY A 267 -3.35 -6.72 -2.93
C GLY A 267 -4.11 -7.88 -3.55
N VAL A 268 -4.04 -8.04 -4.87
CA VAL A 268 -4.61 -9.19 -5.59
C VAL A 268 -4.06 -10.50 -5.04
N GLN A 269 -2.74 -10.59 -4.83
CA GLN A 269 -2.08 -11.81 -4.34
C GLN A 269 -2.45 -12.12 -2.90
N ILE A 270 -2.39 -11.13 -2.00
CA ILE A 270 -2.73 -11.32 -0.58
C ILE A 270 -4.22 -11.68 -0.45
N ALA A 271 -5.11 -10.96 -1.13
CA ALA A 271 -6.54 -11.24 -1.12
C ALA A 271 -6.85 -12.67 -1.62
N LYS A 272 -6.20 -13.08 -2.71
CA LYS A 272 -6.32 -14.46 -3.23
C LYS A 272 -5.82 -15.49 -2.23
N ALA A 273 -4.67 -15.26 -1.60
CA ALA A 273 -4.11 -16.16 -0.59
C ALA A 273 -4.98 -16.25 0.67
N MET A 274 -5.73 -15.19 0.99
CA MET A 274 -6.73 -15.19 2.08
C MET A 274 -8.10 -15.77 1.68
N GLY A 275 -8.23 -16.25 0.44
CA GLY A 275 -9.45 -16.91 -0.04
C GLY A 275 -10.53 -15.96 -0.54
N PHE A 276 -10.22 -14.71 -0.83
CA PHE A 276 -11.18 -13.76 -1.39
C PHE A 276 -11.38 -14.01 -2.89
N ARG A 277 -12.55 -13.61 -3.39
CA ARG A 277 -12.87 -13.55 -4.80
C ARG A 277 -12.48 -12.18 -5.33
N VAL A 278 -11.53 -12.12 -6.26
CA VAL A 278 -10.88 -10.87 -6.63
C VAL A 278 -11.32 -10.37 -8.00
N ILE A 279 -11.73 -9.10 -8.07
CA ILE A 279 -11.99 -8.36 -9.30
C ILE A 279 -10.94 -7.24 -9.41
N GLY A 280 -10.15 -7.25 -10.49
CA GLY A 280 -9.26 -6.15 -10.81
C GLY A 280 -9.96 -5.11 -11.68
N ILE A 281 -9.75 -3.83 -11.40
CA ILE A 281 -10.13 -2.71 -12.28
C ILE A 281 -8.85 -1.95 -12.62
N ASP A 282 -8.47 -1.92 -13.91
CA ASP A 282 -7.34 -1.12 -14.39
C ASP A 282 -7.49 -0.90 -15.91
N GLY A 283 -6.55 -0.26 -16.58
CA GLY A 283 -6.55 -0.02 -18.02
C GLY A 283 -5.42 -0.76 -18.76
N GLY A 284 -5.75 -1.37 -19.90
CA GLY A 284 -4.79 -1.97 -20.83
C GLY A 284 -4.54 -3.45 -20.65
N GLU A 285 -4.10 -4.08 -21.74
CA GLU A 285 -3.93 -5.55 -21.80
C GLU A 285 -2.79 -6.07 -20.91
N ASP A 286 -1.69 -5.31 -20.75
CA ASP A 286 -0.55 -5.73 -19.92
C ASP A 286 -0.95 -5.85 -18.46
N LYS A 287 -1.69 -4.87 -17.95
CA LYS A 287 -2.19 -4.89 -16.57
C LYS A 287 -3.27 -5.95 -16.39
N LYS A 288 -4.12 -6.17 -17.40
CA LYS A 288 -5.09 -7.27 -17.40
C LYS A 288 -4.39 -8.62 -17.31
N ALA A 289 -3.42 -8.87 -18.19
CA ALA A 289 -2.66 -10.11 -18.18
C ALA A 289 -1.95 -10.35 -16.85
N LEU A 290 -1.36 -9.30 -16.27
CA LEU A 290 -0.75 -9.34 -14.94
C LEU A 290 -1.78 -9.73 -13.87
N CYS A 291 -2.90 -9.01 -13.76
CA CYS A 291 -3.93 -9.25 -12.75
C CYS A 291 -4.52 -10.66 -12.83
N MET A 292 -4.82 -11.13 -14.03
CA MET A 292 -5.34 -12.49 -14.23
C MET A 292 -4.32 -13.55 -13.82
N LYS A 293 -3.03 -13.37 -14.16
CA LYS A 293 -1.93 -14.25 -13.75
C LYS A 293 -1.77 -14.29 -12.23
N LEU A 294 -1.98 -13.16 -11.54
CA LEU A 294 -1.87 -13.05 -10.08
C LEU A 294 -3.07 -13.58 -9.32
N GLY A 295 -4.18 -13.90 -10.01
CA GLY A 295 -5.32 -14.60 -9.42
C GLY A 295 -6.61 -13.81 -9.32
N CYS A 296 -6.79 -12.72 -10.08
CA CYS A 296 -8.11 -12.14 -10.29
C CYS A 296 -9.04 -13.17 -10.93
N GLU A 297 -10.28 -13.29 -10.44
CA GLU A 297 -11.34 -14.08 -11.08
C GLU A 297 -11.92 -13.34 -12.28
N SER A 298 -11.93 -12.01 -12.22
CA SER A 298 -12.40 -11.13 -13.28
C SER A 298 -11.57 -9.86 -13.35
N PHE A 299 -11.56 -9.24 -14.52
CA PHE A 299 -10.92 -7.96 -14.76
C PHE A 299 -11.84 -7.03 -15.55
N VAL A 300 -11.99 -5.81 -15.09
CA VAL A 300 -12.76 -4.76 -15.75
C VAL A 300 -11.78 -3.71 -16.29
N ASP A 301 -11.64 -3.65 -17.60
CA ASP A 301 -10.85 -2.61 -18.27
C ASP A 301 -11.67 -1.33 -18.38
N PHE A 302 -11.39 -0.34 -17.54
CA PHE A 302 -12.13 0.92 -17.52
C PHE A 302 -11.97 1.74 -18.81
N THR A 303 -10.97 1.43 -19.63
CA THR A 303 -10.76 2.12 -20.94
C THR A 303 -11.67 1.58 -22.03
N LYS A 304 -12.27 0.40 -21.83
CA LYS A 304 -13.13 -0.31 -22.79
C LYS A 304 -14.54 -0.55 -22.26
N THR A 305 -14.76 -0.42 -20.95
CA THR A 305 -16.04 -0.69 -20.30
C THR A 305 -16.79 0.63 -20.11
N GLU A 306 -17.94 0.79 -20.76
CA GLU A 306 -18.76 1.99 -20.71
C GLU A 306 -19.28 2.27 -19.29
N ASP A 307 -19.77 1.25 -18.61
CA ASP A 307 -20.25 1.32 -17.23
C ASP A 307 -19.56 0.27 -16.34
N VAL A 308 -18.47 0.73 -15.70
CA VAL A 308 -17.66 -0.08 -14.76
C VAL A 308 -18.49 -0.54 -13.56
N VAL A 309 -19.44 0.28 -13.09
CA VAL A 309 -20.29 -0.06 -11.94
C VAL A 309 -21.24 -1.19 -12.30
N ALA A 310 -21.95 -1.06 -13.41
CA ALA A 310 -22.87 -2.11 -13.88
C ALA A 310 -22.15 -3.45 -14.10
N GLU A 311 -20.94 -3.43 -14.67
CA GLU A 311 -20.18 -4.66 -14.91
C GLU A 311 -19.74 -5.33 -13.60
N VAL A 312 -19.24 -4.57 -12.61
CA VAL A 312 -18.90 -5.13 -11.28
C VAL A 312 -20.14 -5.68 -10.57
N ILE A 313 -21.27 -4.97 -10.62
CA ILE A 313 -22.52 -5.44 -10.02
C ILE A 313 -22.96 -6.77 -10.67
N LYS A 314 -22.88 -6.88 -12.00
CA LYS A 314 -23.19 -8.10 -12.75
C LYS A 314 -22.27 -9.26 -12.34
N ILE A 315 -20.94 -9.06 -12.29
CA ILE A 315 -19.95 -10.08 -11.89
C ILE A 315 -20.24 -10.57 -10.46
N THR A 316 -20.68 -9.68 -9.57
CA THR A 316 -20.98 -10.00 -8.17
C THR A 316 -22.41 -10.53 -7.93
N GLY A 317 -23.12 -10.93 -8.99
CA GLY A 317 -24.45 -11.52 -8.91
C GLY A 317 -25.56 -10.52 -8.57
N GLY A 318 -25.42 -9.25 -8.95
CA GLY A 318 -26.41 -8.19 -8.77
C GLY A 318 -26.32 -7.45 -7.43
N LEU A 319 -25.47 -7.88 -6.51
CA LEU A 319 -25.41 -7.34 -5.14
C LEU A 319 -24.31 -6.28 -4.92
N GLY A 320 -23.23 -6.34 -5.66
CA GLY A 320 -22.02 -5.57 -5.44
C GLY A 320 -20.99 -6.30 -4.56
N ALA A 321 -19.80 -5.70 -4.43
CA ALA A 321 -18.68 -6.27 -3.70
C ALA A 321 -18.82 -6.11 -2.18
N HIS A 322 -18.17 -7.00 -1.41
CA HIS A 322 -18.06 -6.87 0.05
C HIS A 322 -17.06 -5.77 0.42
N GLY A 323 -16.00 -5.63 -0.36
CA GLY A 323 -15.01 -4.57 -0.17
C GLY A 323 -14.44 -4.05 -1.48
N VAL A 324 -14.14 -2.75 -1.50
CA VAL A 324 -13.44 -2.06 -2.60
C VAL A 324 -12.19 -1.41 -2.03
N PHE A 325 -11.04 -1.79 -2.55
CA PHE A 325 -9.73 -1.33 -2.11
C PHE A 325 -9.18 -0.33 -3.14
N VAL A 326 -9.38 0.96 -2.92
CA VAL A 326 -8.98 1.98 -3.89
C VAL A 326 -7.48 2.19 -3.82
N THR A 327 -6.73 1.49 -4.68
CA THR A 327 -5.28 1.59 -4.79
C THR A 327 -4.81 2.54 -5.89
N ALA A 328 -5.75 2.98 -6.74
CA ALA A 328 -5.51 3.99 -7.77
C ALA A 328 -5.39 5.39 -7.17
N THR A 329 -4.52 6.21 -7.72
CA THR A 329 -4.36 7.64 -7.39
C THR A 329 -5.32 8.52 -8.21
N SER A 330 -6.58 8.11 -8.34
CA SER A 330 -7.57 8.69 -9.27
C SER A 330 -8.84 9.14 -8.55
N ALA A 331 -9.23 10.40 -8.78
CA ALA A 331 -10.50 10.94 -8.30
C ALA A 331 -11.72 10.15 -8.83
N ALA A 332 -11.65 9.65 -10.07
CA ALA A 332 -12.72 8.85 -10.65
C ALA A 332 -12.89 7.51 -9.90
N ALA A 333 -11.80 6.87 -9.49
CA ALA A 333 -11.86 5.63 -8.70
C ALA A 333 -12.55 5.87 -7.35
N TYR A 334 -12.22 6.95 -6.65
CA TYR A 334 -12.87 7.32 -5.39
C TYR A 334 -14.35 7.68 -5.55
N LYS A 335 -14.70 8.39 -6.65
CA LYS A 335 -16.08 8.75 -6.94
C LYS A 335 -16.97 7.52 -7.17
N THR A 336 -16.44 6.49 -7.83
CA THR A 336 -17.22 5.28 -8.17
C THR A 336 -17.23 4.24 -7.05
N ALA A 337 -16.22 4.21 -6.17
CA ALA A 337 -16.06 3.18 -5.15
C ALA A 337 -17.30 2.91 -4.28
N PRO A 338 -18.07 3.91 -3.79
CA PRO A 338 -19.29 3.68 -3.01
C PRO A 338 -20.41 2.96 -3.78
N MET A 339 -20.38 3.05 -5.12
CA MET A 339 -21.38 2.41 -5.97
C MET A 339 -21.08 0.94 -6.24
N LEU A 340 -19.82 0.53 -6.10
CA LEU A 340 -19.35 -0.83 -6.35
C LEU A 340 -19.69 -1.80 -5.20
N VAL A 341 -20.01 -1.29 -4.01
CA VAL A 341 -20.22 -2.14 -2.83
C VAL A 341 -21.68 -2.47 -2.59
N ARG A 342 -21.90 -3.64 -2.01
CA ARG A 342 -23.21 -4.11 -1.53
C ARG A 342 -23.62 -3.43 -0.22
N VAL A 343 -24.84 -3.74 0.27
CA VAL A 343 -25.26 -3.35 1.63
C VAL A 343 -24.28 -3.93 2.66
N GLY A 344 -23.81 -3.12 3.60
CA GLY A 344 -22.79 -3.46 4.57
C GLY A 344 -21.38 -3.47 4.00
N GLY A 345 -21.20 -3.08 2.72
CA GLY A 345 -19.90 -3.10 2.04
C GLY A 345 -18.96 -2.00 2.53
N ARG A 346 -17.67 -2.20 2.26
CA ARG A 346 -16.58 -1.37 2.76
C ARG A 346 -15.77 -0.76 1.62
N VAL A 347 -15.54 0.55 1.68
CA VAL A 347 -14.62 1.27 0.79
C VAL A 347 -13.35 1.57 1.56
N MET A 348 -12.25 0.95 1.16
CA MET A 348 -10.93 1.16 1.75
C MET A 348 -10.18 2.23 0.96
N CYS A 349 -9.86 3.35 1.61
CA CYS A 349 -9.14 4.47 1.02
C CYS A 349 -7.64 4.29 1.24
N ILE A 350 -6.88 4.12 0.14
CA ILE A 350 -5.46 3.74 0.17
C ILE A 350 -4.63 4.65 -0.74
N GLY A 351 -5.00 4.75 -2.02
CA GLY A 351 -4.27 5.55 -3.00
C GLY A 351 -4.39 7.04 -2.71
N LEU A 352 -3.25 7.73 -2.60
CA LEU A 352 -3.22 9.16 -2.41
C LEU A 352 -3.54 9.89 -3.72
N THR A 353 -4.29 10.99 -3.63
CA THR A 353 -4.54 11.91 -4.73
C THR A 353 -4.01 13.29 -4.37
N PRO A 354 -3.64 14.15 -5.33
CA PRO A 354 -3.26 15.53 -5.01
C PRO A 354 -4.32 16.21 -4.14
N ALA A 355 -3.89 17.05 -3.21
CA ALA A 355 -4.77 17.69 -2.24
C ALA A 355 -5.93 18.44 -2.91
N GLY A 356 -7.15 18.23 -2.43
CA GLY A 356 -8.35 18.89 -2.94
C GLY A 356 -8.87 18.37 -4.29
N THR A 357 -8.24 17.38 -4.93
CA THR A 357 -8.66 16.87 -6.25
C THR A 357 -9.69 15.74 -6.19
N ALA A 358 -9.81 15.06 -5.04
CA ALA A 358 -10.75 13.97 -4.86
C ALA A 358 -11.45 14.05 -3.50
N THR A 359 -12.68 13.57 -3.47
CA THR A 359 -13.43 13.27 -2.26
C THR A 359 -14.03 11.88 -2.37
N VAL A 360 -14.14 11.19 -1.25
CA VAL A 360 -14.83 9.90 -1.17
C VAL A 360 -16.06 10.05 -0.29
N GLY A 361 -17.15 9.38 -0.66
CA GLY A 361 -18.41 9.43 0.06
C GLY A 361 -19.62 9.33 -0.84
N ALA A 362 -20.78 9.56 -0.27
CA ALA A 362 -22.07 9.53 -0.93
C ALA A 362 -23.06 10.44 -0.19
N ASP A 363 -24.27 10.60 -0.73
CA ASP A 363 -25.39 11.18 0.01
C ASP A 363 -25.57 10.47 1.36
N PRO A 364 -25.84 11.17 2.48
CA PRO A 364 -26.07 10.56 3.80
C PRO A 364 -27.09 9.41 3.79
N ALA A 365 -28.09 9.49 2.93
CA ALA A 365 -29.09 8.42 2.76
C ALA A 365 -28.43 7.08 2.32
N TRP A 366 -27.38 7.13 1.52
CA TRP A 366 -26.64 5.93 1.11
C TRP A 366 -25.92 5.29 2.28
N PHE A 367 -25.32 6.08 3.15
CA PHE A 367 -24.70 5.56 4.38
C PHE A 367 -25.73 4.85 5.26
N ILE A 368 -26.91 5.43 5.39
CA ILE A 368 -28.00 4.87 6.21
C ILE A 368 -28.56 3.60 5.57
N PHE A 369 -29.05 3.69 4.31
CA PHE A 369 -29.75 2.58 3.68
C PHE A 369 -28.85 1.45 3.20
N LYS A 370 -27.60 1.74 2.84
CA LYS A 370 -26.62 0.73 2.48
C LYS A 370 -25.74 0.25 3.65
N ASN A 371 -25.85 0.87 4.83
CA ASN A 371 -24.87 0.63 5.90
C ASN A 371 -23.43 0.69 5.35
N LEU A 372 -23.16 1.78 4.62
CA LEU A 372 -21.91 1.97 3.90
C LEU A 372 -20.79 2.34 4.87
N HIS A 373 -19.64 1.67 4.75
CA HIS A 373 -18.43 1.99 5.49
C HIS A 373 -17.37 2.58 4.57
N VAL A 374 -16.78 3.72 4.96
CA VAL A 374 -15.62 4.33 4.29
C VAL A 374 -14.49 4.40 5.31
N ILE A 375 -13.39 3.74 5.04
CA ILE A 375 -12.29 3.51 5.99
C ILE A 375 -10.97 3.92 5.33
N GLY A 376 -10.25 4.85 5.96
CA GLY A 376 -8.89 5.22 5.56
C GLY A 376 -7.85 4.35 6.26
N THR A 377 -6.83 3.91 5.52
CA THR A 377 -5.69 3.20 6.09
C THR A 377 -4.39 3.81 5.61
N MET A 378 -3.45 4.02 6.52
CA MET A 378 -2.15 4.61 6.23
C MET A 378 -1.04 3.61 6.53
N VAL A 379 -0.37 3.14 5.48
CA VAL A 379 0.74 2.17 5.51
C VAL A 379 0.48 0.99 6.46
N GLY A 380 1.45 0.14 6.68
CA GLY A 380 1.35 -0.96 7.64
C GLY A 380 2.15 -0.68 8.91
N SER A 381 1.68 -1.17 10.04
CA SER A 381 2.41 -1.24 11.30
C SER A 381 3.63 -2.16 11.18
N MET A 382 4.46 -2.23 12.24
CA MET A 382 5.53 -3.23 12.33
C MET A 382 4.97 -4.66 12.15
N ARG A 383 3.86 -4.96 12.81
CA ARG A 383 3.19 -6.28 12.72
C ARG A 383 2.66 -6.57 11.32
N ASP A 384 2.08 -5.58 10.65
CA ASP A 384 1.57 -5.74 9.29
C ASP A 384 2.72 -5.98 8.30
N THR A 385 3.87 -5.33 8.54
CA THR A 385 5.06 -5.53 7.71
C THR A 385 5.65 -6.92 7.90
N ASP A 386 5.76 -7.40 9.15
CA ASP A 386 6.18 -8.78 9.45
C ASP A 386 5.25 -9.79 8.79
N ALA A 387 3.93 -9.60 8.90
CA ALA A 387 2.95 -10.49 8.30
C ALA A 387 3.04 -10.49 6.76
N ALA A 388 3.22 -9.34 6.13
CA ALA A 388 3.39 -9.25 4.67
C ALA A 388 4.70 -9.94 4.21
N LEU A 389 5.78 -9.82 4.99
CA LEU A 389 7.04 -10.54 4.75
C LEU A 389 6.87 -12.06 4.95
N ASP A 390 6.06 -12.52 5.92
CA ASP A 390 5.72 -13.94 6.07
C ASP A 390 4.98 -14.48 4.84
N PHE A 391 4.02 -13.72 4.27
CA PHE A 391 3.40 -14.09 2.99
C PHE A 391 4.44 -14.27 1.88
N ALA A 392 5.45 -13.40 1.83
CA ALA A 392 6.53 -13.53 0.84
C ALA A 392 7.43 -14.74 1.14
N ALA A 393 7.82 -14.97 2.38
CA ALA A 393 8.63 -16.11 2.78
C ALA A 393 7.95 -17.46 2.45
N ARG A 394 6.63 -17.49 2.51
CA ARG A 394 5.79 -18.65 2.13
C ARG A 394 5.49 -18.72 0.63
N GLY A 395 6.01 -17.80 -0.18
CA GLY A 395 5.77 -17.75 -1.63
C GLY A 395 4.36 -17.29 -2.04
N LEU A 396 3.57 -16.75 -1.13
CA LEU A 396 2.20 -16.28 -1.35
C LEU A 396 2.13 -14.83 -1.83
N LEU A 397 3.20 -14.06 -1.62
CA LEU A 397 3.36 -12.69 -2.09
C LEU A 397 4.70 -12.56 -2.82
N LYS A 398 4.62 -12.22 -4.10
CA LYS A 398 5.79 -11.97 -4.93
C LYS A 398 5.57 -10.68 -5.72
N PRO A 399 6.16 -9.56 -5.31
CA PRO A 399 6.10 -8.33 -6.07
C PRO A 399 6.61 -8.55 -7.50
N ILE A 400 5.90 -7.97 -8.46
CA ILE A 400 6.34 -7.93 -9.85
C ILE A 400 6.99 -6.58 -10.05
N TYR A 401 8.24 -6.58 -10.50
CA TYR A 401 9.02 -5.34 -10.59
C TYR A 401 9.94 -5.31 -11.81
N GLU A 402 10.30 -4.09 -12.19
CA GLU A 402 11.34 -3.77 -13.16
C GLU A 402 12.55 -3.20 -12.42
N LEU A 403 13.75 -3.71 -12.71
CA LEU A 403 14.98 -3.30 -12.05
C LEU A 403 15.65 -2.13 -12.79
N TYR A 404 16.15 -1.19 -12.01
CA TYR A 404 16.91 -0.04 -12.49
C TYR A 404 18.21 0.09 -11.69
N PRO A 405 19.37 0.24 -12.31
CA PRO A 405 20.57 0.70 -11.58
C PRO A 405 20.32 2.11 -11.04
N ILE A 406 21.02 2.49 -9.96
CA ILE A 406 20.83 3.83 -9.36
C ILE A 406 21.02 4.96 -10.38
N ALA A 407 21.91 4.80 -11.36
CA ALA A 407 22.12 5.78 -12.42
C ALA A 407 20.84 6.04 -13.26
N ARG A 408 19.91 5.09 -13.30
CA ARG A 408 18.62 5.20 -14.01
C ARG A 408 17.43 5.44 -13.06
N LEU A 409 17.67 5.78 -11.80
CA LEU A 409 16.59 6.19 -10.89
C LEU A 409 15.73 7.35 -11.44
N PRO A 410 16.30 8.41 -12.09
CA PRO A 410 15.48 9.45 -12.69
C PRO A 410 14.48 8.91 -13.72
N GLU A 411 14.89 7.96 -14.55
CA GLU A 411 14.01 7.31 -15.53
C GLU A 411 12.90 6.49 -14.86
N ALA A 412 13.22 5.76 -13.79
CA ALA A 412 12.21 5.01 -13.02
C ALA A 412 11.14 5.92 -12.42
N VAL A 413 11.57 7.08 -11.90
CA VAL A 413 10.68 8.12 -11.35
C VAL A 413 9.79 8.72 -12.45
N ASP A 414 10.35 9.07 -13.60
CA ASP A 414 9.60 9.63 -14.74
C ASP A 414 8.60 8.62 -15.31
N LYS A 415 8.99 7.35 -15.42
CA LYS A 415 8.08 6.28 -15.88
C LYS A 415 6.90 6.09 -14.94
N LEU A 416 7.14 6.14 -13.62
CA LEU A 416 6.08 6.08 -12.62
C LEU A 416 5.17 7.31 -12.70
N ARG A 417 5.74 8.51 -12.83
CA ARG A 417 5.00 9.78 -12.97
C ARG A 417 4.03 9.75 -14.14
N ASN A 418 4.43 9.11 -15.24
CA ASN A 418 3.60 8.98 -16.47
C ASN A 418 2.61 7.80 -16.40
N GLY A 419 2.51 7.06 -15.30
CA GLY A 419 1.60 5.93 -15.13
C GLY A 419 1.95 4.68 -15.94
N ASN A 420 3.16 4.60 -16.49
CA ASN A 420 3.62 3.54 -17.41
C ASN A 420 4.30 2.36 -16.70
N VAL A 421 3.98 2.13 -15.43
CA VAL A 421 4.52 1.01 -14.65
C VAL A 421 3.42 -0.01 -14.40
N ALA A 422 3.66 -1.27 -14.79
CA ALA A 422 2.90 -2.42 -14.34
C ALA A 422 3.67 -3.11 -13.21
N GLY A 423 3.04 -3.27 -12.05
CA GLY A 423 3.73 -3.68 -10.84
C GLY A 423 4.54 -2.54 -10.20
N ARG A 424 5.87 -2.70 -10.02
CA ARG A 424 6.73 -1.78 -9.27
C ARG A 424 8.04 -1.48 -10.00
N GLY A 425 8.57 -0.26 -9.88
CA GLY A 425 9.98 0.03 -10.15
C GLY A 425 10.81 -0.27 -8.90
N VAL A 426 11.97 -0.90 -9.06
CA VAL A 426 12.91 -1.18 -7.96
C VAL A 426 14.31 -0.79 -8.41
N VAL A 427 15.00 -0.03 -7.57
CA VAL A 427 16.41 0.33 -7.80
C VAL A 427 17.31 -0.74 -7.20
N ASP A 428 18.25 -1.24 -8.00
CA ASP A 428 19.35 -2.09 -7.58
C ASP A 428 20.60 -1.23 -7.34
N PHE A 429 21.07 -1.19 -6.11
CA PHE A 429 22.25 -0.40 -5.73
C PHE A 429 23.58 -1.10 -6.00
N ASN A 430 23.55 -2.34 -6.45
CA ASN A 430 24.74 -3.15 -6.72
C ASN A 430 25.04 -3.31 -8.23
N SER A 431 24.17 -2.73 -9.10
CA SER A 431 24.31 -2.77 -10.57
C SER A 431 24.82 -1.45 -11.16
#